data_add3fe1ff95ba6a17ee0d5920901bdcc
#
_entry.id   add3fe1ff95ba6a17ee0d5920901bdcc
#
_cell.length_a   1.000
_cell.length_b   1.000
_cell.length_c   1.000
_cell.angle_alpha   90.00
_cell.angle_beta   90.00
_cell.angle_gamma   90.00
#
_symmetry.space_group_name_H-M   'P 1'
#
loop_
_entity.id
_entity.type
_entity.pdbx_description
1 polymer ?
#
loop_
_entity_poly.entity_id
_entity_poly.type
_entity_poly.pdbx_seq_one_letter_code
_entity_poly.pdbx_strand_id
1 'polypeptide(L)'
;LIFEYARQRAGIKRVHVSVPTWENQSGIAAATGLEIGRYPYFDRQSSRLQFEVMLDALGKLGPEDAVLLHGCCHNPTGTDLNRAQWQAVADLALARGWLPMVDLAYAGFGTSLEQDTAGLNLLRATVPTTLVAASCSKNFGLYRERVGAAYIATESPDHAVSAAAEMMRIAREIYSMPPDHGAAIVQTILTDAGLRAMWFEELGQMRDR
;
A
#
# COMPACT_ATOMS: atom_id res chain seq x y z
N LEU A 1 0.23 11.73 1.20
CA LEU A 1 1.23 11.76 2.26
C LEU A 1 2.45 10.90 1.91
N ILE A 2 2.29 9.56 1.63
CA ILE A 2 3.44 8.68 1.31
C ILE A 2 4.18 9.13 0.04
N PHE A 3 3.51 9.62 -0.98
CA PHE A 3 4.17 10.15 -2.18
C PHE A 3 4.99 11.40 -1.89
N GLU A 4 4.47 12.31 -1.06
CA GLU A 4 5.24 13.49 -0.62
C GLU A 4 6.48 13.09 0.17
N TYR A 5 6.34 12.13 1.07
CA TYR A 5 7.50 11.59 1.80
C TYR A 5 8.52 10.98 0.86
N ALA A 6 8.10 10.14 -0.08
CA ALA A 6 8.98 9.51 -1.06
C ALA A 6 9.78 10.56 -1.85
N ARG A 7 9.11 11.61 -2.35
CA ARG A 7 9.75 12.69 -3.09
C ARG A 7 10.70 13.52 -2.22
N GLN A 8 10.22 13.96 -1.04
CA GLN A 8 10.96 14.93 -0.22
C GLN A 8 12.09 14.31 0.59
N ARG A 9 11.97 13.03 0.98
CA ARG A 9 12.87 12.38 1.94
C ARG A 9 13.57 11.14 1.43
N ALA A 10 12.92 10.34 0.57
CA ALA A 10 13.54 9.14 0.03
C ALA A 10 14.23 9.36 -1.34
N GLY A 11 14.24 10.58 -1.87
CA GLY A 11 14.91 10.90 -3.13
C GLY A 11 14.25 10.29 -4.37
N ILE A 12 13.00 9.86 -4.26
CA ILE A 12 12.27 9.25 -5.36
C ILE A 12 11.90 10.32 -6.39
N LYS A 13 12.15 10.03 -7.65
CA LYS A 13 11.80 10.89 -8.79
C LYS A 13 10.57 10.39 -9.54
N ARG A 14 10.40 9.07 -9.59
CA ARG A 14 9.33 8.44 -10.35
C ARG A 14 8.61 7.37 -9.53
N VAL A 15 7.29 7.32 -9.64
CA VAL A 15 6.49 6.21 -9.11
C VAL A 15 5.89 5.39 -10.25
N HIS A 16 6.06 4.08 -10.20
CA HIS A 16 5.53 3.15 -11.18
C HIS A 16 4.23 2.53 -10.66
N VAL A 17 3.18 2.58 -11.47
CA VAL A 17 1.86 2.02 -11.17
C VAL A 17 1.55 0.88 -12.14
N SER A 18 0.72 -0.07 -11.70
CA SER A 18 0.28 -1.20 -12.54
C SER A 18 -0.58 -0.77 -13.72
N VAL A 19 -0.60 -1.58 -14.77
CA VAL A 19 -1.53 -1.42 -15.90
C VAL A 19 -2.40 -2.66 -16.00
N PRO A 20 -3.73 -2.52 -15.78
CA PRO A 20 -4.45 -1.33 -15.29
C PRO A 20 -4.18 -1.04 -13.80
N THR A 21 -4.63 0.12 -13.33
CA THR A 21 -4.63 0.50 -11.91
C THR A 21 -5.87 1.35 -11.60
N TRP A 22 -6.07 1.67 -10.33
CA TRP A 22 -7.01 2.71 -9.92
C TRP A 22 -6.50 4.08 -10.37
N GLU A 23 -7.23 4.71 -11.29
CA GLU A 23 -6.77 5.92 -12.01
C GLU A 23 -6.31 7.06 -11.09
N ASN A 24 -6.95 7.20 -9.92
CA ASN A 24 -6.63 8.27 -8.99
C ASN A 24 -5.22 8.17 -8.38
N GLN A 25 -4.60 6.98 -8.35
CA GLN A 25 -3.22 6.81 -7.87
C GLN A 25 -2.24 7.64 -8.71
N SER A 26 -2.39 7.59 -10.05
CA SER A 26 -1.55 8.41 -10.95
C SER A 26 -1.78 9.90 -10.73
N GLY A 27 -3.03 10.34 -10.57
CA GLY A 27 -3.36 11.73 -10.30
C GLY A 27 -2.78 12.25 -8.99
N ILE A 28 -2.89 11.46 -7.91
CA ILE A 28 -2.33 11.82 -6.60
C ILE A 28 -0.80 11.91 -6.66
N ALA A 29 -0.14 10.95 -7.31
CA ALA A 29 1.32 10.97 -7.44
C ALA A 29 1.81 12.15 -8.29
N ALA A 30 1.15 12.42 -9.42
CA ALA A 30 1.48 13.57 -10.27
C ALA A 30 1.32 14.91 -9.53
N ALA A 31 0.28 15.04 -8.69
CA ALA A 31 0.05 16.24 -7.89
C ALA A 31 1.18 16.52 -6.89
N THR A 32 1.97 15.52 -6.52
CA THR A 32 3.17 15.70 -5.67
C THR A 32 4.43 16.05 -6.47
N GLY A 33 4.35 16.11 -7.80
CA GLY A 33 5.49 16.39 -8.67
C GLY A 33 6.34 15.17 -9.01
N LEU A 34 5.88 13.96 -8.68
CA LEU A 34 6.54 12.72 -9.11
C LEU A 34 6.22 12.41 -10.58
N GLU A 35 7.20 11.93 -11.32
CA GLU A 35 6.96 11.33 -12.63
C GLU A 35 6.19 10.02 -12.49
N ILE A 36 5.33 9.72 -13.48
CA ILE A 36 4.54 8.50 -13.50
C ILE A 36 5.11 7.50 -14.48
N GLY A 37 5.66 6.41 -13.96
CA GLY A 37 6.00 5.22 -14.71
C GLY A 37 4.84 4.22 -14.71
N ARG A 38 4.93 3.21 -15.58
CA ARG A 38 3.92 2.15 -15.70
C ARG A 38 4.60 0.80 -15.83
N TYR A 39 4.01 -0.23 -15.22
CA TYR A 39 4.45 -1.61 -15.42
C TYR A 39 3.27 -2.50 -15.82
N PRO A 40 3.47 -3.49 -16.73
CA PRO A 40 2.44 -4.45 -17.08
C PRO A 40 2.04 -5.28 -15.86
N TYR A 41 0.75 -5.47 -15.67
CA TYR A 41 0.23 -6.28 -14.57
C TYR A 41 -0.78 -7.31 -15.05
N PHE A 42 -1.76 -6.88 -15.84
CA PHE A 42 -2.87 -7.72 -16.23
C PHE A 42 -3.22 -7.53 -17.71
N ASP A 43 -3.33 -8.64 -18.42
CA ASP A 43 -3.79 -8.64 -19.80
C ASP A 43 -5.32 -8.83 -19.86
N ARG A 44 -6.00 -7.82 -20.39
CA ARG A 44 -7.45 -7.84 -20.52
C ARG A 44 -7.96 -8.83 -21.57
N GLN A 45 -7.17 -9.17 -22.58
CA GLN A 45 -7.58 -10.08 -23.65
C GLN A 45 -7.58 -11.52 -23.16
N SER A 46 -6.50 -11.94 -22.50
CA SER A 46 -6.38 -13.28 -21.93
C SER A 46 -6.99 -13.40 -20.52
N SER A 47 -7.36 -12.28 -19.89
CA SER A 47 -7.80 -12.20 -18.49
C SER A 47 -6.81 -12.82 -17.52
N ARG A 48 -5.51 -12.56 -17.71
CA ARG A 48 -4.42 -13.16 -16.93
C ARG A 48 -3.45 -12.12 -16.39
N LEU A 49 -2.91 -12.44 -15.21
CA LEU A 49 -1.75 -11.75 -14.65
C LEU A 49 -0.54 -11.95 -15.57
N GLN A 50 0.16 -10.88 -15.92
CA GLN A 50 1.39 -10.89 -16.72
C GLN A 50 2.64 -10.89 -15.84
N PHE A 51 2.76 -11.85 -14.94
CA PHE A 51 3.77 -11.82 -13.88
C PHE A 51 5.21 -11.72 -14.40
N GLU A 52 5.60 -12.52 -15.38
CA GLU A 52 6.96 -12.51 -15.92
C GLU A 52 7.29 -11.18 -16.61
N VAL A 53 6.32 -10.64 -17.36
CA VAL A 53 6.47 -9.32 -18.02
C VAL A 53 6.54 -8.20 -16.98
N MET A 54 5.78 -8.32 -15.89
CA MET A 54 5.86 -7.41 -14.74
C MET A 54 7.27 -7.44 -14.12
N LEU A 55 7.81 -8.62 -13.80
CA LEU A 55 9.14 -8.75 -13.22
C LEU A 55 10.23 -8.19 -14.13
N ASP A 56 10.16 -8.47 -15.44
CA ASP A 56 11.10 -7.92 -16.42
C ASP A 56 11.06 -6.39 -16.45
N ALA A 57 9.88 -5.81 -16.40
CA ALA A 57 9.71 -4.36 -16.34
C ALA A 57 10.27 -3.76 -15.05
N LEU A 58 9.94 -4.35 -13.88
CA LEU A 58 10.43 -3.91 -12.58
C LEU A 58 11.94 -4.13 -12.43
N GLY A 59 12.50 -5.13 -13.09
CA GLY A 59 13.94 -5.41 -13.13
C GLY A 59 14.79 -4.31 -13.79
N LYS A 60 14.19 -3.35 -14.49
CA LYS A 60 14.86 -2.22 -15.14
C LYS A 60 14.91 -0.96 -14.27
N LEU A 61 14.22 -1.00 -13.12
CA LEU A 61 14.11 0.12 -12.19
C LEU A 61 15.33 0.19 -11.26
N GLY A 62 15.48 1.32 -10.59
CA GLY A 62 16.61 1.60 -9.70
C GLY A 62 16.22 2.44 -8.47
N PRO A 63 17.23 2.93 -7.70
CA PRO A 63 17.01 3.57 -6.39
C PRO A 63 16.20 4.88 -6.42
N GLU A 64 16.06 5.52 -7.59
CA GLU A 64 15.26 6.74 -7.74
C GLU A 64 13.79 6.44 -8.11
N ASP A 65 13.44 5.17 -8.25
CA ASP A 65 12.09 4.69 -8.59
C ASP A 65 11.37 4.16 -7.35
N ALA A 66 10.07 4.37 -7.28
CA ALA A 66 9.17 3.68 -6.38
C ALA A 66 8.17 2.83 -7.17
N VAL A 67 7.76 1.71 -6.59
CA VAL A 67 6.75 0.82 -7.18
C VAL A 67 5.53 0.76 -6.28
N LEU A 68 4.39 1.22 -6.78
CA LEU A 68 3.12 1.12 -6.07
C LEU A 68 2.46 -0.23 -6.37
N LEU A 69 2.30 -1.02 -5.33
CA LEU A 69 1.73 -2.36 -5.34
C LEU A 69 0.38 -2.35 -4.60
N HIS A 70 -0.62 -3.02 -5.13
CA HIS A 70 -1.83 -3.30 -4.37
C HIS A 70 -1.57 -4.49 -3.46
N GLY A 71 -1.76 -4.33 -2.16
CA GLY A 71 -1.45 -5.38 -1.18
C GLY A 71 -2.38 -6.59 -1.28
N CYS A 72 -3.65 -6.35 -1.65
CA CYS A 72 -4.67 -7.35 -1.93
C CYS A 72 -5.80 -6.74 -2.73
N CYS A 73 -6.66 -7.57 -3.33
CA CYS A 73 -7.85 -7.18 -4.09
C CYS A 73 -7.53 -6.10 -5.12
N HIS A 74 -6.59 -6.38 -6.01
CA HIS A 74 -6.06 -5.43 -6.98
C HIS A 74 -7.17 -4.72 -7.76
N ASN A 75 -7.23 -3.41 -7.66
CA ASN A 75 -8.22 -2.59 -8.35
C ASN A 75 -7.68 -2.09 -9.70
N PRO A 76 -8.30 -2.45 -10.86
CA PRO A 76 -9.65 -3.00 -11.01
C PRO A 76 -9.73 -4.50 -11.32
N THR A 77 -8.65 -5.27 -11.24
CA THR A 77 -8.61 -6.62 -11.84
C THR A 77 -9.11 -7.73 -10.91
N GLY A 78 -9.08 -7.52 -9.59
CA GLY A 78 -9.35 -8.55 -8.60
C GLY A 78 -8.33 -9.70 -8.59
N THR A 79 -7.22 -9.55 -9.32
CA THR A 79 -6.19 -10.58 -9.43
C THR A 79 -4.97 -10.19 -8.59
N ASP A 80 -4.63 -11.02 -7.63
CA ASP A 80 -3.54 -10.77 -6.69
C ASP A 80 -2.33 -11.66 -6.94
N LEU A 81 -1.17 -11.22 -6.47
CA LEU A 81 0.04 -12.02 -6.45
C LEU A 81 -0.05 -13.12 -5.40
N ASN A 82 0.37 -14.33 -5.75
CA ASN A 82 0.55 -15.40 -4.77
C ASN A 82 1.83 -15.22 -3.94
N ARG A 83 2.02 -16.03 -2.90
CA ARG A 83 3.17 -15.93 -1.99
C ARG A 83 4.53 -15.99 -2.71
N ALA A 84 4.69 -16.89 -3.67
CA ALA A 84 5.95 -17.04 -4.42
C ALA A 84 6.22 -15.80 -5.29
N GLN A 85 5.18 -15.25 -5.89
CA GLN A 85 5.27 -14.02 -6.68
C GLN A 85 5.61 -12.80 -5.81
N TRP A 86 5.02 -12.70 -4.62
CA TRP A 86 5.39 -11.66 -3.65
C TRP A 86 6.85 -11.77 -3.22
N GLN A 87 7.36 -13.00 -3.00
CA GLN A 87 8.77 -13.21 -2.66
C GLN A 87 9.68 -12.73 -3.81
N ALA A 88 9.38 -13.12 -5.05
CA ALA A 88 10.15 -12.68 -6.21
C ALA A 88 10.15 -11.15 -6.38
N VAL A 89 9.03 -10.48 -6.11
CA VAL A 89 8.94 -9.02 -6.12
C VAL A 89 9.80 -8.40 -5.01
N ALA A 90 9.77 -8.97 -3.81
CA ALA A 90 10.58 -8.50 -2.69
C ALA A 90 12.08 -8.66 -2.94
N ASP A 91 12.50 -9.83 -3.45
CA ASP A 91 13.90 -10.10 -3.80
C ASP A 91 14.39 -9.16 -4.90
N LEU A 92 13.55 -8.89 -5.88
CA LEU A 92 13.84 -7.95 -6.96
C LEU A 92 13.97 -6.51 -6.44
N ALA A 93 13.07 -6.09 -5.53
CA ALA A 93 13.12 -4.78 -4.89
C ALA A 93 14.45 -4.58 -4.15
N LEU A 94 14.85 -5.58 -3.36
CA LEU A 94 16.13 -5.58 -2.66
C LEU A 94 17.31 -5.49 -3.64
N ALA A 95 17.31 -6.32 -4.68
CA ALA A 95 18.42 -6.38 -5.65
C ALA A 95 18.56 -5.10 -6.47
N ARG A 96 17.47 -4.41 -6.77
CA ARG A 96 17.44 -3.21 -7.62
C ARG A 96 17.44 -1.90 -6.83
N GLY A 97 17.06 -1.96 -5.54
CA GLY A 97 17.04 -0.81 -4.66
C GLY A 97 15.86 0.16 -4.87
N TRP A 98 14.85 -0.20 -5.68
CA TRP A 98 13.66 0.64 -5.80
C TRP A 98 12.78 0.53 -4.54
N LEU A 99 12.06 1.60 -4.22
CA LEU A 99 11.25 1.72 -3.01
C LEU A 99 9.86 1.09 -3.20
N PRO A 100 9.51 0.00 -2.48
CA PRO A 100 8.16 -0.53 -2.50
C PRO A 100 7.18 0.36 -1.73
N MET A 101 6.02 0.59 -2.33
CA MET A 101 4.87 1.28 -1.75
C MET A 101 3.67 0.36 -1.84
N VAL A 102 2.97 0.12 -0.73
CA VAL A 102 1.83 -0.80 -0.68
C VAL A 102 0.55 -0.05 -0.37
N ASP A 103 -0.45 -0.21 -1.25
CA ASP A 103 -1.82 0.27 -1.05
C ASP A 103 -2.68 -0.86 -0.49
N LEU A 104 -3.20 -0.66 0.72
CA LEU A 104 -4.08 -1.60 1.44
C LEU A 104 -5.46 -0.99 1.64
N ALA A 105 -6.21 -0.80 0.55
CA ALA A 105 -7.57 -0.30 0.61
C ALA A 105 -8.60 -1.37 0.95
N TYR A 106 -8.28 -2.64 0.73
CA TYR A 106 -9.23 -3.77 0.79
C TYR A 106 -8.80 -4.90 1.73
N ALA A 107 -7.91 -4.64 2.68
CA ALA A 107 -7.44 -5.66 3.63
C ALA A 107 -8.63 -6.30 4.38
N GLY A 108 -8.72 -7.62 4.34
CA GLY A 108 -9.80 -8.43 4.89
C GLY A 108 -10.86 -8.87 3.88
N PHE A 109 -10.84 -8.35 2.66
CA PHE A 109 -11.81 -8.73 1.60
C PHE A 109 -11.31 -9.79 0.62
N GLY A 110 -10.02 -10.09 0.61
CA GLY A 110 -9.45 -11.18 -0.20
C GLY A 110 -9.76 -12.55 0.40
N THR A 111 -8.83 -13.09 1.14
CA THR A 111 -8.99 -14.40 1.82
C THR A 111 -9.14 -14.25 3.33
N SER A 112 -8.30 -13.43 3.95
CA SER A 112 -8.34 -13.07 5.37
C SER A 112 -7.43 -11.87 5.62
N LEU A 113 -7.57 -11.18 6.75
CA LEU A 113 -6.64 -10.10 7.10
C LEU A 113 -5.18 -10.54 7.10
N GLU A 114 -4.91 -11.72 7.62
CA GLU A 114 -3.56 -12.28 7.69
C GLU A 114 -2.99 -12.58 6.29
N GLN A 115 -3.78 -13.23 5.43
CA GLN A 115 -3.32 -13.57 4.08
C GLN A 115 -3.23 -12.35 3.17
N ASP A 116 -4.16 -11.40 3.30
CA ASP A 116 -4.18 -10.18 2.53
C ASP A 116 -2.98 -9.25 2.85
N THR A 117 -2.39 -9.41 4.03
CA THR A 117 -1.17 -8.68 4.43
C THR A 117 0.12 -9.48 4.27
N ALA A 118 0.04 -10.73 3.79
CA ALA A 118 1.22 -11.60 3.67
C ALA A 118 2.28 -11.03 2.72
N GLY A 119 1.88 -10.42 1.60
CA GLY A 119 2.80 -9.77 0.66
C GLY A 119 3.53 -8.58 1.29
N LEU A 120 2.83 -7.73 2.05
CA LEU A 120 3.45 -6.65 2.82
C LEU A 120 4.45 -7.20 3.85
N ASN A 121 4.10 -8.28 4.55
CA ASN A 121 5.00 -8.88 5.54
C ASN A 121 6.28 -9.45 4.90
N LEU A 122 6.20 -10.01 3.69
CA LEU A 122 7.38 -10.43 2.92
C LEU A 122 8.26 -9.23 2.54
N LEU A 123 7.68 -8.15 2.01
CA LEU A 123 8.42 -6.93 1.70
C LEU A 123 9.15 -6.40 2.93
N ARG A 124 8.44 -6.24 4.07
CA ARG A 124 9.02 -5.74 5.33
C ARG A 124 10.15 -6.61 5.87
N ALA A 125 10.12 -7.90 5.61
CA ALA A 125 11.17 -8.83 6.04
C ALA A 125 12.39 -8.85 5.10
N THR A 126 12.23 -8.34 3.87
CA THR A 126 13.24 -8.49 2.81
C THR A 126 13.94 -7.16 2.49
N VAL A 127 13.19 -6.03 2.44
CA VAL A 127 13.75 -4.75 2.02
C VAL A 127 13.92 -3.78 3.19
N PRO A 128 14.93 -2.88 3.12
CA PRO A 128 15.25 -1.94 4.20
C PRO A 128 14.10 -0.98 4.53
N THR A 129 13.32 -0.60 3.53
CA THR A 129 12.23 0.38 3.71
C THR A 129 11.04 0.01 2.83
N THR A 130 9.84 0.08 3.42
CA THR A 130 8.58 -0.07 2.72
C THR A 130 7.61 1.03 3.18
N LEU A 131 6.97 1.72 2.25
CA LEU A 131 5.90 2.66 2.54
C LEU A 131 4.53 1.98 2.39
N VAL A 132 3.61 2.29 3.28
CA VAL A 132 2.28 1.68 3.28
C VAL A 132 1.20 2.73 3.46
N ALA A 133 0.17 2.67 2.64
CA ALA A 133 -1.08 3.40 2.81
C ALA A 133 -2.21 2.40 3.08
N ALA A 134 -2.75 2.38 4.29
CA ALA A 134 -3.88 1.54 4.67
C ALA A 134 -5.13 2.40 4.87
N SER A 135 -6.27 1.94 4.35
CA SER A 135 -7.54 2.66 4.43
C SER A 135 -8.55 1.88 5.25
N CYS A 136 -9.31 2.58 6.08
CA CYS A 136 -10.47 2.05 6.79
C CYS A 136 -11.80 2.34 6.06
N SER A 137 -11.74 2.89 4.85
CA SER A 137 -12.96 3.26 4.11
C SER A 137 -13.85 2.07 3.79
N LYS A 138 -13.28 0.92 3.43
CA LYS A 138 -14.02 -0.27 3.00
C LYS A 138 -14.22 -1.25 4.15
N ASN A 139 -13.17 -1.73 4.76
CA ASN A 139 -13.22 -2.78 5.79
C ASN A 139 -13.85 -2.34 7.12
N PHE A 140 -14.01 -1.04 7.37
CA PHE A 140 -14.82 -0.49 8.46
C PHE A 140 -16.07 0.26 7.95
N GLY A 141 -16.29 0.37 6.63
CA GLY A 141 -17.41 1.12 6.07
C GLY A 141 -17.32 2.65 6.29
N LEU A 142 -16.17 3.17 6.69
CA LEU A 142 -15.96 4.57 7.10
C LEU A 142 -15.53 5.47 5.93
N TYR A 143 -16.23 5.40 4.81
CA TYR A 143 -15.88 6.13 3.57
C TYR A 143 -15.79 7.65 3.75
N ARG A 144 -16.71 8.22 4.54
CA ARG A 144 -16.83 9.67 4.73
C ARG A 144 -15.98 10.20 5.88
N GLU A 145 -15.57 9.35 6.81
CA GLU A 145 -14.76 9.72 7.95
C GLU A 145 -13.29 10.00 7.60
N ARG A 146 -12.89 9.67 6.37
CA ARG A 146 -11.53 9.92 5.86
C ARG A 146 -10.44 9.35 6.75
N VAL A 147 -10.62 8.12 7.22
CA VAL A 147 -9.71 7.45 8.15
C VAL A 147 -8.88 6.37 7.46
N GLY A 148 -7.64 6.32 7.85
CA GLY A 148 -6.63 5.37 7.40
C GLY A 148 -5.31 5.65 8.10
N ALA A 149 -4.27 4.94 7.72
CA ALA A 149 -2.94 5.13 8.29
C ALA A 149 -1.86 5.07 7.20
N ALA A 150 -0.86 5.91 7.33
CA ALA A 150 0.39 5.80 6.59
C ALA A 150 1.45 5.20 7.51
N TYR A 151 2.15 4.18 7.01
CA TYR A 151 3.22 3.51 7.74
C TYR A 151 4.52 3.58 6.95
N ILE A 152 5.63 3.63 7.69
CA ILE A 152 6.96 3.40 7.17
C ILE A 152 7.55 2.24 7.96
N ALA A 153 7.83 1.13 7.30
CA ALA A 153 8.63 0.05 7.86
C ALA A 153 10.09 0.32 7.50
N THR A 154 10.98 0.34 8.49
CA THR A 154 12.42 0.57 8.33
C THR A 154 13.22 -0.45 9.14
N GLU A 155 14.50 -0.62 8.80
CA GLU A 155 15.40 -1.56 9.49
C GLU A 155 15.72 -1.17 10.93
N SER A 156 15.70 0.13 11.27
CA SER A 156 16.09 0.59 12.59
C SER A 156 15.02 1.44 13.28
N PRO A 157 14.92 1.34 14.62
CA PRO A 157 14.04 2.19 15.41
C PRO A 157 14.30 3.68 15.23
N ASP A 158 15.57 4.10 15.12
CA ASP A 158 15.94 5.51 14.96
C ASP A 158 15.46 6.07 13.61
N HIS A 159 15.58 5.28 12.54
CA HIS A 159 15.01 5.64 11.25
C HIS A 159 13.48 5.72 11.31
N ALA A 160 12.82 4.80 12.04
CA ALA A 160 11.38 4.83 12.22
C ALA A 160 10.90 6.12 12.91
N VAL A 161 11.59 6.53 13.98
CA VAL A 161 11.29 7.78 14.71
C VAL A 161 11.47 9.00 13.81
N SER A 162 12.60 9.09 13.10
CA SER A 162 12.89 10.18 12.17
C SER A 162 11.87 10.24 11.03
N ALA A 163 11.54 9.10 10.45
CA ALA A 163 10.55 8.99 9.37
C ALA A 163 9.15 9.41 9.84
N ALA A 164 8.75 9.00 11.04
CA ALA A 164 7.46 9.39 11.63
C ALA A 164 7.39 10.91 11.86
N ALA A 165 8.45 11.52 12.38
CA ALA A 165 8.53 12.97 12.57
C ALA A 165 8.38 13.73 11.24
N GLU A 166 9.04 13.26 10.17
CA GLU A 166 8.93 13.86 8.85
C GLU A 166 7.53 13.66 8.22
N MET A 167 6.92 12.50 8.41
CA MET A 167 5.54 12.27 7.98
C MET A 167 4.57 13.23 8.68
N MET A 168 4.75 13.45 9.98
CA MET A 168 3.93 14.41 10.74
C MET A 168 4.13 15.84 10.25
N ARG A 169 5.38 16.24 9.96
CA ARG A 169 5.67 17.55 9.38
C ARG A 169 4.97 17.75 8.03
N ILE A 170 5.08 16.77 7.14
CA ILE A 170 4.44 16.79 5.82
C ILE A 170 2.90 16.82 5.97
N ALA A 171 2.33 16.05 6.88
CA ALA A 171 0.89 16.07 7.16
C ALA A 171 0.42 17.46 7.59
N ARG A 172 1.19 18.13 8.47
CA ARG A 172 0.87 19.49 8.90
C ARG A 172 0.90 20.51 7.74
N GLU A 173 1.79 20.33 6.78
CA GLU A 173 1.87 21.19 5.59
C GLU A 173 0.71 20.97 4.62
N ILE A 174 0.22 19.72 4.49
CA ILE A 174 -0.82 19.38 3.53
C ILE A 174 -2.23 19.71 4.07
N TYR A 175 -2.54 19.33 5.32
CA TYR A 175 -3.89 19.45 5.88
C TYR A 175 -3.92 19.77 7.39
N SER A 176 -2.80 20.12 7.99
CA SER A 176 -2.61 20.44 9.41
C SER A 176 -2.85 19.28 10.36
N MET A 177 -4.09 18.83 10.54
CA MET A 177 -4.46 17.65 11.34
C MET A 177 -5.63 16.93 10.67
N PRO A 178 -5.62 15.58 10.68
CA PRO A 178 -6.78 14.81 10.25
C PRO A 178 -7.90 14.94 11.29
N PRO A 179 -9.18 14.72 10.89
CA PRO A 179 -10.27 14.52 11.84
C PRO A 179 -9.96 13.30 12.71
N ASP A 180 -10.25 13.38 14.01
CA ASP A 180 -9.99 12.28 14.96
C ASP A 180 -11.16 11.29 15.09
N HIS A 181 -12.38 11.72 14.75
CA HIS A 181 -13.60 10.94 14.92
C HIS A 181 -13.52 9.54 14.27
N GLY A 182 -13.12 9.46 13.01
CA GLY A 182 -12.96 8.17 12.33
C GLY A 182 -11.89 7.28 12.97
N ALA A 183 -10.78 7.86 13.42
CA ALA A 183 -9.73 7.13 14.11
C ALA A 183 -10.21 6.61 15.48
N ALA A 184 -10.98 7.41 16.22
CA ALA A 184 -11.59 7.02 17.50
C ALA A 184 -12.56 5.85 17.35
N ILE A 185 -13.39 5.84 16.28
CA ILE A 185 -14.26 4.70 15.95
C ILE A 185 -13.45 3.43 15.74
N VAL A 186 -12.43 3.48 14.88
CA VAL A 186 -11.56 2.32 14.59
C VAL A 186 -10.86 1.84 15.86
N GLN A 187 -10.31 2.76 16.65
CA GLN A 187 -9.66 2.44 17.92
C GLN A 187 -10.63 1.75 18.88
N THR A 188 -11.83 2.26 19.05
CA THR A 188 -12.87 1.67 19.92
C THR A 188 -13.19 0.25 19.49
N ILE A 189 -13.43 0.02 18.19
CA ILE A 189 -13.74 -1.31 17.66
C ILE A 189 -12.56 -2.28 17.89
N LEU A 190 -11.34 -1.86 17.62
CA LEU A 190 -10.18 -2.75 17.71
C LEU A 190 -9.71 -3.04 19.15
N THR A 191 -9.97 -2.13 20.09
CA THR A 191 -9.56 -2.30 21.49
C THR A 191 -10.59 -3.04 22.33
N ASP A 192 -11.87 -2.98 22.00
CA ASP A 192 -12.91 -3.75 22.65
C ASP A 192 -12.99 -5.16 22.03
N ALA A 193 -12.86 -6.20 22.86
CA ALA A 193 -12.82 -7.58 22.38
C ALA A 193 -14.15 -8.02 21.72
N GLY A 194 -15.29 -7.55 22.24
CA GLY A 194 -16.61 -7.87 21.69
C GLY A 194 -16.85 -7.20 20.34
N LEU A 195 -16.60 -5.89 20.26
CA LEU A 195 -16.75 -5.14 19.01
C LEU A 195 -15.79 -5.65 17.94
N ARG A 196 -14.55 -5.96 18.32
CA ARG A 196 -13.58 -6.53 17.38
C ARG A 196 -14.03 -7.88 16.83
N ALA A 197 -14.59 -8.75 17.66
CA ALA A 197 -15.11 -10.05 17.22
C ALA A 197 -16.28 -9.86 16.25
N MET A 198 -17.23 -8.98 16.55
CA MET A 198 -18.33 -8.63 15.65
C MET A 198 -17.83 -8.08 14.31
N TRP A 199 -16.86 -7.18 14.33
CA TRP A 199 -16.27 -6.64 13.11
C TRP A 199 -15.60 -7.71 12.25
N PHE A 200 -14.88 -8.66 12.85
CA PHE A 200 -14.28 -9.79 12.12
C PHE A 200 -15.36 -10.67 11.47
N GLU A 201 -16.46 -10.94 12.18
CA GLU A 201 -17.58 -11.73 11.66
C GLU A 201 -18.25 -11.03 10.47
N GLU A 202 -18.60 -9.75 10.61
CA GLU A 202 -19.20 -8.96 9.52
C GLU A 202 -18.29 -8.86 8.30
N LEU A 203 -16.98 -8.66 8.51
CA LEU A 203 -16.00 -8.62 7.42
C LEU A 203 -15.95 -9.96 6.68
N GLY A 204 -16.02 -11.08 7.41
CA GLY A 204 -16.16 -12.42 6.83
C GLY A 204 -17.42 -12.57 5.99
N GLN A 205 -18.57 -12.17 6.53
CA GLN A 205 -19.85 -12.21 5.81
C GLN A 205 -19.85 -11.35 4.53
N MET A 206 -19.21 -10.19 4.56
CA MET A 206 -19.07 -9.33 3.37
C MET A 206 -18.19 -9.98 2.30
N ARG A 207 -17.10 -10.63 2.71
CA ARG A 207 -16.19 -11.36 1.81
C ARG A 207 -16.88 -12.54 1.13
N ASP A 208 -17.76 -13.25 1.84
CA ASP A 208 -18.47 -14.44 1.34
C ASP A 208 -19.61 -14.10 0.35
N ARG A 209 -20.00 -12.83 0.21
CA ARG A 209 -20.98 -12.33 -0.77
C ARG A 209 -20.37 -12.08 -2.13
#